data_c22d3b49e8aa5d3fc9b77c368855be05
#
_entry.id   c22d3b49e8aa5d3fc9b77c368855be05
#
_cell.length_a   1.000
_cell.length_b   1.000
_cell.length_c   1.000
_cell.angle_alpha   90.00
_cell.angle_beta   90.00
_cell.angle_gamma   90.00
#
_symmetry.space_group_name_H-M   'P 1'
#
loop_
_entity.id
_entity.type
_entity.pdbx_description
1 polymer ?
#
loop_
_entity_poly.entity_id
_entity_poly.type
_entity_poly.pdbx_seq_one_letter_code
_entity_poly.pdbx_strand_id
1 'polypeptide(L)'
;MSASQKEGKLSTATISVGGKSAEMPVLSGTLGPDVVDIRKLPAQLGVFTFDPGYGETAACNSKITFIDGDKGVLLHRGYPIAQLAENASYEEVIYLLLNGELPNKAQYDTFTNTLTNHTLLHEQIRNFFNGFRRDAHPMAILCGTVGALSAFYPDANDIAIPANRDLAAMRLIAKIPTIAAWAYKYTQGEAFIYPRNDLNYAENFLSMMFARMSEPYKVNPVLARAMNRILILHADHEQNASTSTVRLAGSTGANPFACIAAGIAALWGPAHGGANEAVLKMLAHIGKKENIPAFIAQVKDKNSGVKLMGFGHRVYKNFDPRAKIMQQTCHEVLTELGIKDDPLLDLAVELERIALSDDYFVQRKLYPNVDFYSGIILKAMGIPTSMFTVLFAVARTTGWVSQWKEMIEEPGQRISRPRQLYIGAPQRDYVPLSKR
;
A
#
# COMPACT_ATOMS: atom_id res chain seq x y z
N MET A 1 -24.57 -19.70 9.07
CA MET A 1 -25.90 -19.15 8.72
C MET A 1 -25.74 -18.35 7.43
N SER A 2 -26.34 -18.83 6.34
CA SER A 2 -26.30 -18.23 5.01
C SER A 2 -26.97 -16.85 5.07
N ALA A 3 -26.21 -15.79 4.83
CA ALA A 3 -26.78 -14.48 4.60
C ALA A 3 -27.53 -14.52 3.28
N SER A 4 -28.85 -14.52 3.34
CA SER A 4 -29.71 -14.36 2.18
C SER A 4 -29.34 -13.05 1.50
N GLN A 5 -28.83 -13.12 0.24
CA GLN A 5 -28.82 -11.97 -0.65
C GLN A 5 -30.26 -11.43 -0.70
N LYS A 6 -30.46 -10.20 -0.22
CA LYS A 6 -31.66 -9.46 -0.54
C LYS A 6 -31.65 -9.28 -2.06
N GLU A 7 -32.51 -9.98 -2.78
CA GLU A 7 -32.93 -9.61 -4.11
C GLU A 7 -33.63 -8.25 -4.02
N GLY A 8 -32.82 -7.19 -3.98
CA GLY A 8 -33.28 -5.82 -4.11
C GLY A 8 -33.72 -5.61 -5.56
N LYS A 9 -34.84 -4.95 -5.75
CA LYS A 9 -35.34 -4.46 -7.04
C LYS A 9 -34.14 -3.81 -7.76
N LEU A 10 -33.67 -4.39 -8.86
CA LEU A 10 -32.61 -3.83 -9.68
C LEU A 10 -33.07 -2.41 -10.09
N SER A 11 -32.45 -1.40 -9.51
CA SER A 11 -32.67 -0.03 -9.96
C SER A 11 -31.92 0.17 -11.28
N THR A 12 -32.46 1.03 -12.16
CA THR A 12 -31.86 1.35 -13.45
C THR A 12 -31.54 2.83 -13.51
N ALA A 13 -30.42 3.17 -14.15
CA ALA A 13 -30.06 4.51 -14.50
C ALA A 13 -30.30 4.73 -15.99
N THR A 14 -30.99 5.79 -16.37
CA THR A 14 -31.20 6.16 -17.79
C THR A 14 -30.09 7.08 -18.24
N ILE A 15 -29.32 6.69 -19.26
CA ILE A 15 -28.30 7.51 -19.90
C ILE A 15 -28.81 7.92 -21.28
N SER A 16 -28.81 9.24 -21.58
CA SER A 16 -29.27 9.79 -22.86
C SER A 16 -28.14 10.53 -23.57
N VAL A 17 -27.89 10.18 -24.82
CA VAL A 17 -26.88 10.82 -25.68
C VAL A 17 -27.39 10.97 -27.10
N GLY A 18 -27.36 12.18 -27.65
CA GLY A 18 -27.73 12.45 -29.04
C GLY A 18 -29.17 12.03 -29.39
N GLY A 19 -30.10 12.16 -28.46
CA GLY A 19 -31.52 11.79 -28.65
C GLY A 19 -31.83 10.30 -28.49
N LYS A 20 -30.84 9.48 -28.20
CA LYS A 20 -30.99 8.05 -27.84
C LYS A 20 -30.87 7.87 -26.33
N SER A 21 -31.68 7.01 -25.76
CA SER A 21 -31.63 6.67 -24.34
C SER A 21 -31.43 5.16 -24.15
N ALA A 22 -30.70 4.79 -23.10
CA ALA A 22 -30.50 3.40 -22.71
C ALA A 22 -30.56 3.26 -21.19
N GLU A 23 -31.12 2.14 -20.74
CA GLU A 23 -31.15 1.77 -19.33
C GLU A 23 -29.93 0.94 -18.95
N MET A 24 -29.24 1.35 -17.89
CA MET A 24 -28.09 0.68 -17.34
C MET A 24 -28.44 0.12 -15.95
N PRO A 25 -28.05 -1.13 -15.62
CA PRO A 25 -28.23 -1.67 -14.28
C PRO A 25 -27.49 -0.82 -13.24
N VAL A 26 -28.09 -0.63 -12.09
CA VAL A 26 -27.44 -0.07 -10.90
C VAL A 26 -27.13 -1.22 -9.96
N LEU A 27 -25.87 -1.34 -9.55
CA LEU A 27 -25.38 -2.35 -8.66
C LEU A 27 -25.15 -1.74 -7.28
N SER A 28 -25.64 -2.43 -6.24
CA SER A 28 -25.47 -2.02 -4.84
C SER A 28 -24.50 -2.97 -4.15
N GLY A 29 -23.47 -2.38 -3.46
CA GLY A 29 -22.58 -3.13 -2.58
C GLY A 29 -23.20 -3.41 -1.20
N THR A 30 -22.46 -4.09 -0.34
CA THR A 30 -22.83 -4.25 1.07
C THR A 30 -22.76 -2.92 1.82
N LEU A 31 -21.77 -2.12 1.47
CA LEU A 31 -21.51 -0.77 1.98
C LEU A 31 -21.11 0.14 0.82
N GLY A 32 -21.21 1.46 1.04
CA GLY A 32 -20.80 2.47 0.08
C GLY A 32 -21.89 2.86 -0.92
N PRO A 33 -21.54 3.68 -1.91
CA PRO A 33 -22.49 4.15 -2.94
C PRO A 33 -22.80 3.05 -3.95
N ASP A 34 -23.97 3.17 -4.57
CA ASP A 34 -24.34 2.37 -5.74
C ASP A 34 -23.50 2.76 -6.96
N VAL A 35 -23.33 1.83 -7.88
CA VAL A 35 -22.58 2.02 -9.12
C VAL A 35 -23.42 1.68 -10.35
N VAL A 36 -23.23 2.42 -11.45
CA VAL A 36 -23.89 2.18 -12.72
C VAL A 36 -23.05 1.21 -13.55
N ASP A 37 -23.61 0.08 -13.95
CA ASP A 37 -22.93 -0.88 -14.81
C ASP A 37 -22.97 -0.42 -16.28
N ILE A 38 -21.87 0.16 -16.73
CA ILE A 38 -21.72 0.75 -18.07
C ILE A 38 -21.22 -0.24 -19.14
N ARG A 39 -21.10 -1.53 -18.84
CA ARG A 39 -20.53 -2.52 -19.80
C ARG A 39 -21.27 -2.61 -21.12
N LYS A 40 -22.56 -2.29 -21.15
CA LYS A 40 -23.41 -2.27 -22.36
C LYS A 40 -23.50 -0.91 -23.03
N LEU A 41 -22.96 0.16 -22.44
CA LEU A 41 -23.07 1.52 -22.94
C LEU A 41 -22.61 1.68 -24.40
N PRO A 42 -21.43 1.15 -24.81
CA PRO A 42 -20.97 1.30 -26.18
C PRO A 42 -21.87 0.60 -27.21
N ALA A 43 -22.41 -0.56 -26.86
CA ALA A 43 -23.30 -1.32 -27.76
C ALA A 43 -24.68 -0.61 -27.94
N GLN A 44 -25.17 0.07 -26.92
CA GLN A 44 -26.51 0.68 -26.95
C GLN A 44 -26.46 2.14 -27.45
N LEU A 45 -25.46 2.92 -27.05
CA LEU A 45 -25.38 4.35 -27.35
C LEU A 45 -24.20 4.76 -28.22
N GLY A 46 -23.25 3.85 -28.51
CA GLY A 46 -22.08 4.14 -29.33
C GLY A 46 -21.01 5.02 -28.67
N VAL A 47 -21.07 5.22 -27.34
CA VAL A 47 -20.17 6.09 -26.60
C VAL A 47 -19.47 5.33 -25.48
N PHE A 48 -18.32 5.86 -25.04
CA PHE A 48 -17.58 5.40 -23.85
C PHE A 48 -17.55 6.52 -22.81
N THR A 49 -17.28 6.14 -21.57
CA THR A 49 -17.03 7.09 -20.47
C THR A 49 -15.60 7.61 -20.54
N PHE A 50 -15.38 8.79 -19.98
CA PHE A 50 -14.07 9.39 -19.84
C PHE A 50 -13.81 9.72 -18.37
N ASP A 51 -12.90 8.98 -17.74
CA ASP A 51 -12.53 9.12 -16.33
C ASP A 51 -11.01 8.94 -16.17
N PRO A 52 -10.20 10.00 -16.38
CA PRO A 52 -8.76 9.94 -16.20
C PRO A 52 -8.39 9.63 -14.76
N GLY A 53 -7.68 8.51 -14.55
CA GLY A 53 -7.23 8.07 -13.23
C GLY A 53 -8.28 7.31 -12.41
N TYR A 54 -9.41 6.93 -13.01
CA TYR A 54 -10.46 6.07 -12.41
C TYR A 54 -11.02 6.59 -11.08
N GLY A 55 -11.14 7.92 -10.93
CA GLY A 55 -11.61 8.54 -9.70
C GLY A 55 -13.07 8.26 -9.38
N GLU A 56 -13.90 8.11 -10.44
CA GLU A 56 -15.33 7.95 -10.37
C GLU A 56 -15.80 6.59 -10.93
N THR A 57 -14.87 5.63 -11.09
CA THR A 57 -15.15 4.33 -11.72
C THR A 57 -14.81 3.18 -10.78
N ALA A 58 -15.81 2.37 -10.40
CA ALA A 58 -15.59 1.10 -9.74
C ALA A 58 -15.04 0.09 -10.76
N ALA A 59 -13.79 -0.33 -10.60
CA ALA A 59 -13.09 -1.20 -11.54
C ALA A 59 -13.26 -2.70 -11.24
N CYS A 60 -13.72 -3.08 -10.06
CA CYS A 60 -13.90 -4.46 -9.62
C CYS A 60 -14.86 -4.57 -8.43
N ASN A 61 -15.31 -5.78 -8.15
CA ASN A 61 -15.85 -6.15 -6.85
C ASN A 61 -14.71 -6.53 -5.91
N SER A 62 -14.83 -6.22 -4.62
CA SER A 62 -13.88 -6.67 -3.60
C SER A 62 -14.58 -6.86 -2.25
N LYS A 63 -14.10 -7.86 -1.49
CA LYS A 63 -14.53 -8.14 -0.12
C LYS A 63 -13.42 -7.85 0.89
N ILE A 64 -12.31 -7.26 0.45
CA ILE A 64 -11.09 -7.15 1.25
C ILE A 64 -11.10 -5.91 2.12
N THR A 65 -11.24 -4.74 1.51
CA THR A 65 -11.16 -3.46 2.22
C THR A 65 -12.32 -2.55 1.80
N PHE A 66 -12.91 -1.88 2.77
CA PHE A 66 -13.89 -0.83 2.57
C PHE A 66 -13.41 0.48 3.20
N ILE A 67 -13.55 1.57 2.46
CA ILE A 67 -13.24 2.92 2.92
C ILE A 67 -14.45 3.84 2.71
N ASP A 68 -14.84 4.53 3.80
CA ASP A 68 -15.74 5.69 3.73
C ASP A 68 -14.92 6.93 4.10
N GLY A 69 -14.47 7.64 3.07
CA GLY A 69 -13.60 8.79 3.26
C GLY A 69 -14.28 9.97 3.96
N ASP A 70 -15.60 10.12 3.81
CA ASP A 70 -16.36 11.18 4.46
C ASP A 70 -16.55 10.94 5.95
N LYS A 71 -16.69 9.68 6.35
CA LYS A 71 -16.81 9.27 7.76
C LYS A 71 -15.49 8.92 8.42
N GLY A 72 -14.39 8.84 7.66
CA GLY A 72 -13.10 8.39 8.20
C GLY A 72 -13.12 6.93 8.64
N VAL A 73 -13.77 6.06 7.87
CA VAL A 73 -13.90 4.62 8.16
C VAL A 73 -12.96 3.84 7.25
N LEU A 74 -12.22 2.90 7.83
CA LEU A 74 -11.41 1.90 7.13
C LEU A 74 -11.65 0.54 7.77
N LEU A 75 -12.13 -0.40 6.98
CA LEU A 75 -12.42 -1.77 7.41
C LEU A 75 -11.61 -2.77 6.59
N HIS A 76 -11.00 -3.75 7.25
CA HIS A 76 -10.44 -4.94 6.60
C HIS A 76 -11.36 -6.12 6.87
N ARG A 77 -11.95 -6.68 5.83
CA ARG A 77 -12.95 -7.78 5.92
C ARG A 77 -14.08 -7.48 6.92
N GLY A 78 -14.44 -6.20 7.06
CA GLY A 78 -15.45 -5.73 8.01
C GLY A 78 -14.94 -5.33 9.40
N TYR A 79 -13.68 -5.64 9.74
CA TYR A 79 -13.08 -5.26 11.02
C TYR A 79 -12.50 -3.84 10.96
N PRO A 80 -12.81 -2.96 11.92
CA PRO A 80 -12.24 -1.61 11.98
C PRO A 80 -10.72 -1.66 12.13
N ILE A 81 -10.02 -0.86 11.33
CA ILE A 81 -8.55 -0.84 11.32
C ILE A 81 -7.95 -0.49 12.68
N ALA A 82 -8.62 0.36 13.45
CA ALA A 82 -8.17 0.72 14.79
C ALA A 82 -8.15 -0.48 15.74
N GLN A 83 -9.21 -1.30 15.71
CA GLN A 83 -9.28 -2.49 16.55
C GLN A 83 -8.23 -3.52 16.17
N LEU A 84 -7.97 -3.69 14.88
CA LEU A 84 -6.91 -4.59 14.41
C LEU A 84 -5.52 -4.11 14.85
N ALA A 85 -5.22 -2.82 14.70
CA ALA A 85 -3.93 -2.26 15.08
C ALA A 85 -3.67 -2.27 16.59
N GLU A 86 -4.71 -2.20 17.40
CA GLU A 86 -4.60 -2.26 18.87
C GLU A 86 -4.47 -3.68 19.41
N ASN A 87 -5.15 -4.65 18.81
CA ASN A 87 -5.35 -5.97 19.42
C ASN A 87 -4.77 -7.14 18.63
N ALA A 88 -4.54 -7.02 17.32
CA ALA A 88 -4.09 -8.12 16.48
C ALA A 88 -2.57 -8.12 16.27
N SER A 89 -2.01 -9.29 16.00
CA SER A 89 -0.71 -9.42 15.35
C SER A 89 -0.83 -9.19 13.84
N TYR A 90 0.27 -8.84 13.20
CA TYR A 90 0.25 -8.68 11.74
C TYR A 90 -0.04 -10.01 11.02
N GLU A 91 0.39 -11.13 11.60
CA GLU A 91 0.09 -12.47 11.09
C GLU A 91 -1.41 -12.78 11.10
N GLU A 92 -2.16 -12.34 12.13
CA GLU A 92 -3.62 -12.44 12.13
C GLU A 92 -4.25 -11.62 11.02
N VAL A 93 -3.72 -10.42 10.76
CA VAL A 93 -4.19 -9.55 9.66
C VAL A 93 -3.85 -10.13 8.29
N ILE A 94 -2.67 -10.74 8.12
CA ILE A 94 -2.32 -11.48 6.91
C ILE A 94 -3.34 -12.59 6.66
N TYR A 95 -3.61 -13.39 7.70
CA TYR A 95 -4.59 -14.48 7.61
C TYR A 95 -5.98 -13.95 7.25
N LEU A 96 -6.44 -12.91 7.94
CA LEU A 96 -7.73 -12.26 7.70
C LEU A 96 -7.89 -11.80 6.25
N LEU A 97 -6.91 -11.09 5.71
CA LEU A 97 -6.99 -10.55 4.34
C LEU A 97 -7.01 -11.67 3.29
N LEU A 98 -6.22 -12.73 3.49
CA LEU A 98 -6.13 -13.87 2.58
C LEU A 98 -7.36 -14.79 2.64
N ASN A 99 -7.91 -15.04 3.83
CA ASN A 99 -8.91 -16.07 4.08
C ASN A 99 -10.32 -15.53 4.38
N GLY A 100 -10.44 -14.23 4.66
CA GLY A 100 -11.74 -13.56 4.83
C GLY A 100 -12.27 -13.50 6.27
N GLU A 101 -11.65 -14.20 7.22
CA GLU A 101 -12.03 -14.22 8.65
C GLU A 101 -10.79 -14.32 9.52
N LEU A 102 -10.87 -13.88 10.79
CA LEU A 102 -9.79 -14.02 11.75
C LEU A 102 -9.54 -15.50 12.08
N PRO A 103 -8.28 -15.91 12.28
CA PRO A 103 -7.96 -17.29 12.60
C PRO A 103 -8.40 -17.66 14.03
N ASN A 104 -8.88 -18.88 14.22
CA ASN A 104 -8.87 -19.48 15.55
C ASN A 104 -7.45 -19.91 15.93
N LYS A 105 -7.22 -20.32 17.18
CA LYS A 105 -5.88 -20.66 17.68
C LYS A 105 -5.16 -21.72 16.83
N ALA A 106 -5.84 -22.80 16.45
CA ALA A 106 -5.24 -23.88 15.67
C ALA A 106 -4.89 -23.40 14.24
N GLN A 107 -5.75 -22.60 13.63
CA GLN A 107 -5.50 -21.98 12.31
C GLN A 107 -4.31 -21.01 12.39
N TYR A 108 -4.25 -20.20 13.43
CA TYR A 108 -3.14 -19.27 13.67
C TYR A 108 -1.80 -20.00 13.79
N ASP A 109 -1.75 -21.05 14.62
CA ASP A 109 -0.52 -21.81 14.84
C ASP A 109 -0.05 -22.52 13.55
N THR A 110 -0.97 -23.10 12.80
CA THR A 110 -0.64 -23.74 11.51
C THR A 110 -0.16 -22.70 10.49
N PHE A 111 -0.83 -21.56 10.43
CA PHE A 111 -0.52 -20.49 9.49
C PHE A 111 0.85 -19.86 9.79
N THR A 112 1.10 -19.50 11.05
CA THR A 112 2.37 -18.86 11.46
C THR A 112 3.54 -19.82 11.29
N ASN A 113 3.37 -21.12 11.61
CA ASN A 113 4.40 -22.12 11.33
C ASN A 113 4.70 -22.22 9.82
N THR A 114 3.69 -22.21 8.97
CA THR A 114 3.89 -22.21 7.51
C THR A 114 4.61 -20.96 7.04
N LEU A 115 4.18 -19.78 7.51
CA LEU A 115 4.76 -18.49 7.16
C LEU A 115 6.25 -18.46 7.54
N THR A 116 6.57 -18.84 8.78
CA THR A 116 7.92 -18.87 9.33
C THR A 116 8.86 -19.79 8.53
N ASN A 117 8.37 -20.96 8.11
CA ASN A 117 9.17 -21.90 7.33
C ASN A 117 9.39 -21.51 5.86
N HIS A 118 8.78 -20.39 5.39
CA HIS A 118 8.96 -19.85 4.04
C HIS A 118 9.79 -18.57 3.98
N THR A 119 10.35 -18.10 5.09
CA THR A 119 11.07 -16.82 5.18
C THR A 119 12.44 -16.81 4.48
N LEU A 120 13.11 -17.97 4.41
CA LEU A 120 14.43 -18.10 3.79
C LEU A 120 14.37 -17.87 2.27
N LEU A 121 15.36 -17.16 1.75
CA LEU A 121 15.60 -17.02 0.32
C LEU A 121 16.48 -18.16 -0.20
N HIS A 122 16.36 -18.46 -1.48
CA HIS A 122 17.31 -19.34 -2.14
C HIS A 122 18.70 -18.68 -2.14
N GLU A 123 19.76 -19.42 -1.80
CA GLU A 123 21.11 -18.88 -1.62
C GLU A 123 21.64 -18.16 -2.88
N GLN A 124 21.27 -18.59 -4.07
CA GLN A 124 21.66 -17.91 -5.32
C GLN A 124 21.10 -16.46 -5.43
N ILE A 125 20.04 -16.12 -4.69
CA ILE A 125 19.55 -14.74 -4.62
C ILE A 125 20.63 -13.79 -4.11
N ARG A 126 21.54 -14.22 -3.26
CA ARG A 126 22.71 -13.43 -2.80
C ARG A 126 23.55 -12.94 -3.98
N ASN A 127 23.74 -13.80 -4.99
CA ASN A 127 24.49 -13.41 -6.20
C ASN A 127 23.75 -12.35 -7.01
N PHE A 128 22.41 -12.39 -7.01
CA PHE A 128 21.59 -11.37 -7.67
C PHE A 128 21.80 -9.98 -7.03
N PHE A 129 21.95 -9.90 -5.72
CA PHE A 129 22.27 -8.64 -5.02
C PHE A 129 23.61 -8.06 -5.50
N ASN A 130 24.61 -8.88 -5.83
CA ASN A 130 25.90 -8.42 -6.30
C ASN A 130 25.85 -7.72 -7.68
N GLY A 131 24.74 -7.86 -8.41
CA GLY A 131 24.49 -7.14 -9.66
C GLY A 131 24.06 -5.69 -9.48
N PHE A 132 23.67 -5.28 -8.26
CA PHE A 132 23.30 -3.90 -7.97
C PHE A 132 24.52 -3.09 -7.53
N ARG A 133 24.46 -1.77 -7.77
CA ARG A 133 25.42 -0.86 -7.15
C ARG A 133 25.19 -0.76 -5.65
N ARG A 134 26.22 -0.50 -4.87
CA ARG A 134 26.11 -0.33 -3.40
C ARG A 134 25.24 0.88 -3.00
N ASP A 135 25.22 1.91 -3.83
CA ASP A 135 24.40 3.11 -3.66
C ASP A 135 23.02 3.01 -4.33
N ALA A 136 22.62 1.81 -4.79
CA ALA A 136 21.31 1.60 -5.38
C ALA A 136 20.21 1.84 -4.33
N HIS A 137 19.11 2.49 -4.76
CA HIS A 137 17.97 2.69 -3.88
C HIS A 137 17.36 1.34 -3.46
N PRO A 138 17.09 1.09 -2.17
CA PRO A 138 16.56 -0.20 -1.70
C PRO A 138 15.25 -0.63 -2.39
N MET A 139 14.41 0.31 -2.84
CA MET A 139 13.22 0.00 -3.65
C MET A 139 13.55 -0.62 -5.00
N ALA A 140 14.66 -0.20 -5.66
CA ALA A 140 15.10 -0.81 -6.91
C ALA A 140 15.54 -2.26 -6.68
N ILE A 141 16.29 -2.50 -5.60
CA ILE A 141 16.72 -3.84 -5.21
C ILE A 141 15.50 -4.71 -4.88
N LEU A 142 14.55 -4.19 -4.10
CA LEU A 142 13.32 -4.90 -3.74
C LEU A 142 12.51 -5.29 -4.99
N CYS A 143 12.26 -4.34 -5.88
CA CYS A 143 11.49 -4.54 -7.11
C CYS A 143 12.15 -5.61 -8.00
N GLY A 144 13.44 -5.49 -8.26
CA GLY A 144 14.18 -6.44 -9.07
C GLY A 144 14.23 -7.84 -8.46
N THR A 145 14.48 -7.93 -7.16
CA THR A 145 14.59 -9.22 -6.45
C THR A 145 13.25 -9.94 -6.36
N VAL A 146 12.15 -9.24 -6.07
CA VAL A 146 10.80 -9.84 -6.05
C VAL A 146 10.44 -10.39 -7.44
N GLY A 147 10.70 -9.64 -8.50
CA GLY A 147 10.50 -10.13 -9.88
C GLY A 147 11.34 -11.37 -10.20
N ALA A 148 12.61 -11.39 -9.75
CA ALA A 148 13.52 -12.50 -9.94
C ALA A 148 13.08 -13.80 -9.23
N LEU A 149 12.26 -13.72 -8.17
CA LEU A 149 11.73 -14.91 -7.49
C LEU A 149 10.98 -15.85 -8.44
N SER A 150 10.39 -15.34 -9.51
CA SER A 150 9.71 -16.16 -10.53
C SER A 150 10.61 -17.21 -11.16
N ALA A 151 11.92 -16.95 -11.23
CA ALA A 151 12.90 -17.91 -11.75
C ALA A 151 13.25 -19.03 -10.76
N PHE A 152 12.92 -18.87 -9.47
CA PHE A 152 13.20 -19.84 -8.42
C PHE A 152 12.00 -20.70 -8.02
N TYR A 153 10.79 -20.28 -8.45
CA TYR A 153 9.53 -20.95 -8.11
C TYR A 153 8.67 -21.17 -9.35
N PRO A 154 9.03 -22.13 -10.22
CA PRO A 154 8.34 -22.36 -11.50
C PRO A 154 6.88 -22.82 -11.33
N ASP A 155 6.53 -23.43 -10.20
CA ASP A 155 5.15 -23.78 -9.84
C ASP A 155 4.23 -22.55 -9.76
N ALA A 156 4.76 -21.38 -9.44
CA ALA A 156 3.99 -20.14 -9.41
C ALA A 156 3.55 -19.64 -10.81
N ASN A 157 4.07 -20.22 -11.88
CA ASN A 157 3.63 -19.88 -13.24
C ASN A 157 2.29 -20.53 -13.61
N ASP A 158 1.92 -21.63 -12.95
CA ASP A 158 0.61 -22.26 -13.14
C ASP A 158 -0.39 -21.77 -12.09
N ILE A 159 -0.92 -20.58 -12.33
CA ILE A 159 -1.89 -19.94 -11.45
C ILE A 159 -3.30 -20.54 -11.57
N ALA A 160 -3.56 -21.45 -12.48
CA ALA A 160 -4.83 -22.17 -12.58
C ALA A 160 -5.04 -23.11 -11.39
N ILE A 161 -3.94 -23.63 -10.83
CA ILE A 161 -3.96 -24.53 -9.67
C ILE A 161 -4.08 -23.72 -8.38
N PRO A 162 -5.16 -23.87 -7.58
CA PRO A 162 -5.36 -23.11 -6.33
C PRO A 162 -4.20 -23.25 -5.35
N ALA A 163 -3.67 -24.47 -5.16
CA ALA A 163 -2.55 -24.72 -4.25
C ALA A 163 -1.29 -23.95 -4.63
N ASN A 164 -1.02 -23.77 -5.92
CA ASN A 164 0.12 -22.97 -6.40
C ASN A 164 -0.08 -21.49 -6.09
N ARG A 165 -1.32 -20.98 -6.24
CA ARG A 165 -1.67 -19.59 -5.87
C ARG A 165 -1.45 -19.35 -4.38
N ASP A 166 -1.93 -20.25 -3.54
CA ASP A 166 -1.81 -20.15 -2.08
C ASP A 166 -0.34 -20.21 -1.64
N LEU A 167 0.43 -21.11 -2.23
CA LEU A 167 1.85 -21.25 -1.94
C LEU A 167 2.66 -20.04 -2.41
N ALA A 168 2.37 -19.51 -3.60
CA ALA A 168 3.01 -18.30 -4.11
C ALA A 168 2.67 -17.08 -3.24
N ALA A 169 1.42 -16.96 -2.79
CA ALA A 169 0.98 -15.93 -1.86
C ALA A 169 1.76 -16.00 -0.54
N MET A 170 1.87 -17.18 0.04
CA MET A 170 2.63 -17.43 1.25
C MET A 170 4.12 -17.09 1.09
N ARG A 171 4.74 -17.52 -0.01
CA ARG A 171 6.15 -17.22 -0.32
C ARG A 171 6.42 -15.73 -0.45
N LEU A 172 5.56 -14.98 -1.15
CA LEU A 172 5.70 -13.54 -1.30
C LEU A 172 5.70 -12.84 0.05
N ILE A 173 4.68 -13.09 0.87
CA ILE A 173 4.51 -12.45 2.17
C ILE A 173 5.66 -12.83 3.12
N ALA A 174 6.06 -14.12 3.14
CA ALA A 174 7.10 -14.60 4.02
C ALA A 174 8.50 -14.06 3.65
N LYS A 175 8.79 -13.89 2.36
CA LYS A 175 10.14 -13.57 1.87
C LYS A 175 10.41 -12.08 1.74
N ILE A 176 9.38 -11.26 1.58
CA ILE A 176 9.58 -9.83 1.33
C ILE A 176 10.31 -9.10 2.46
N PRO A 177 10.08 -9.39 3.77
CA PRO A 177 10.86 -8.75 4.83
C PRO A 177 12.34 -9.15 4.79
N THR A 178 12.66 -10.38 4.39
CA THR A 178 14.04 -10.82 4.22
C THR A 178 14.72 -10.07 3.08
N ILE A 179 14.05 -9.94 1.93
CA ILE A 179 14.57 -9.17 0.78
C ILE A 179 14.78 -7.71 1.18
N ALA A 180 13.83 -7.10 1.87
CA ALA A 180 13.90 -5.71 2.33
C ALA A 180 15.07 -5.47 3.30
N ALA A 181 15.22 -6.32 4.31
CA ALA A 181 16.32 -6.23 5.27
C ALA A 181 17.68 -6.48 4.60
N TRP A 182 17.76 -7.44 3.68
CA TRP A 182 18.98 -7.69 2.92
C TRP A 182 19.32 -6.52 1.97
N ALA A 183 18.35 -5.87 1.37
CA ALA A 183 18.57 -4.66 0.58
C ALA A 183 19.22 -3.55 1.43
N TYR A 184 18.72 -3.36 2.65
CA TYR A 184 19.35 -2.44 3.61
C TYR A 184 20.78 -2.86 3.95
N LYS A 185 21.00 -4.10 4.39
CA LYS A 185 22.34 -4.64 4.74
C LYS A 185 23.32 -4.52 3.57
N TYR A 186 22.85 -4.80 2.36
CA TYR A 186 23.63 -4.65 1.14
C TYR A 186 24.13 -3.21 0.94
N THR A 187 23.25 -2.23 1.05
CA THR A 187 23.60 -0.81 0.89
C THR A 187 24.54 -0.31 1.98
N GLN A 188 24.49 -0.89 3.18
CA GLN A 188 25.40 -0.58 4.27
C GLN A 188 26.77 -1.31 4.15
N GLY A 189 26.90 -2.28 3.26
CA GLY A 189 28.10 -3.11 3.17
C GLY A 189 28.24 -4.10 4.30
N GLU A 190 27.13 -4.40 5.02
CA GLU A 190 27.09 -5.33 6.14
C GLU A 190 26.72 -6.76 5.70
N ALA A 191 27.05 -7.74 6.54
CA ALA A 191 26.64 -9.12 6.33
C ALA A 191 25.12 -9.28 6.39
N PHE A 192 24.58 -10.14 5.54
CA PHE A 192 23.16 -10.49 5.59
C PHE A 192 22.85 -11.27 6.87
N ILE A 193 21.77 -10.86 7.54
CA ILE A 193 21.23 -11.57 8.69
C ILE A 193 20.04 -12.40 8.22
N TYR A 194 20.04 -13.66 8.56
CA TYR A 194 18.99 -14.60 8.21
C TYR A 194 17.79 -14.50 9.16
N PRO A 195 16.57 -14.79 8.68
CA PRO A 195 15.40 -14.84 9.55
C PRO A 195 15.51 -15.95 10.60
N ARG A 196 14.85 -15.75 11.72
CA ARG A 196 14.80 -16.66 12.87
C ARG A 196 13.37 -17.17 13.07
N ASN A 197 13.23 -18.46 13.36
CA ASN A 197 11.91 -19.09 13.51
C ASN A 197 11.27 -18.86 14.89
N ASP A 198 12.04 -18.35 15.85
CA ASP A 198 11.58 -18.03 17.20
C ASP A 198 11.04 -16.61 17.36
N LEU A 199 11.07 -15.79 16.30
CA LEU A 199 10.58 -14.42 16.28
C LEU A 199 9.33 -14.30 15.43
N ASN A 200 8.40 -13.39 15.83
CA ASN A 200 7.28 -13.03 15.02
C ASN A 200 7.69 -12.15 13.81
N TYR A 201 6.77 -11.83 12.94
CA TYR A 201 7.05 -11.13 11.68
C TYR A 201 7.74 -9.77 11.89
N ALA A 202 7.23 -8.94 12.81
CA ALA A 202 7.80 -7.64 13.09
C ALA A 202 9.16 -7.73 13.79
N GLU A 203 9.28 -8.60 14.76
CA GLU A 203 10.55 -8.87 15.47
C GLU A 203 11.62 -9.40 14.52
N ASN A 204 11.23 -10.31 13.64
CA ASN A 204 12.13 -10.91 12.66
C ASN A 204 12.68 -9.88 11.68
N PHE A 205 11.82 -8.99 11.18
CA PHE A 205 12.23 -7.89 10.32
C PHE A 205 13.25 -6.96 11.04
N LEU A 206 12.96 -6.54 12.27
CA LEU A 206 13.88 -5.70 13.06
C LEU A 206 15.19 -6.40 13.36
N SER A 207 15.14 -7.70 13.68
CA SER A 207 16.34 -8.52 13.89
C SER A 207 17.21 -8.57 12.63
N MET A 208 16.62 -8.85 11.47
CA MET A 208 17.37 -8.89 10.20
C MET A 208 17.96 -7.53 9.82
N MET A 209 17.28 -6.43 10.15
CA MET A 209 17.82 -5.09 9.88
C MET A 209 18.97 -4.71 10.79
N PHE A 210 18.87 -4.95 12.09
CA PHE A 210 19.75 -4.33 13.08
C PHE A 210 20.74 -5.28 13.75
N ALA A 211 20.49 -6.59 13.73
CA ALA A 211 21.45 -7.55 14.26
C ALA A 211 22.77 -7.51 13.50
N ARG A 212 23.87 -7.84 14.22
CA ARG A 212 25.22 -8.01 13.70
C ARG A 212 25.72 -9.41 14.03
N MET A 213 26.57 -9.96 13.18
CA MET A 213 27.15 -11.29 13.38
C MET A 213 28.06 -11.36 14.61
N SER A 214 28.58 -10.22 15.04
CA SER A 214 29.58 -10.11 16.11
C SER A 214 28.99 -10.08 17.52
N GLU A 215 27.68 -9.85 17.66
CA GLU A 215 27.06 -9.66 18.98
C GLU A 215 25.60 -10.12 19.01
N PRO A 216 25.08 -10.57 20.16
CA PRO A 216 23.67 -10.89 20.32
C PRO A 216 22.81 -9.64 20.15
N TYR A 217 21.71 -9.78 19.40
CA TYR A 217 20.69 -8.73 19.26
C TYR A 217 19.40 -9.18 19.89
N LYS A 218 18.86 -8.36 20.80
CA LYS A 218 17.56 -8.55 21.42
C LYS A 218 16.61 -7.49 20.92
N VAL A 219 15.51 -7.91 20.31
CA VAL A 219 14.47 -6.99 19.81
C VAL A 219 13.81 -6.29 21.01
N ASN A 220 13.70 -4.96 20.93
CA ASN A 220 12.94 -4.20 21.93
C ASN A 220 11.43 -4.41 21.69
N PRO A 221 10.67 -4.86 22.69
CA PRO A 221 9.25 -5.20 22.53
C PRO A 221 8.36 -3.98 22.19
N VAL A 222 8.74 -2.76 22.62
CA VAL A 222 8.00 -1.55 22.25
C VAL A 222 8.20 -1.23 20.78
N LEU A 223 9.44 -1.35 20.28
CA LEU A 223 9.73 -1.16 18.86
C LEU A 223 9.10 -2.24 17.98
N ALA A 224 9.06 -3.49 18.45
CA ALA A 224 8.38 -4.58 17.77
C ALA A 224 6.87 -4.31 17.66
N ARG A 225 6.23 -3.85 18.74
CA ARG A 225 4.80 -3.47 18.74
C ARG A 225 4.53 -2.29 17.81
N ALA A 226 5.40 -1.28 17.80
CA ALA A 226 5.29 -0.15 16.88
C ALA A 226 5.40 -0.61 15.42
N MET A 227 6.34 -1.48 15.10
CA MET A 227 6.48 -2.08 13.76
C MET A 227 5.24 -2.89 13.38
N ASN A 228 4.71 -3.71 14.28
CA ASN A 228 3.47 -4.47 14.08
C ASN A 228 2.30 -3.54 13.70
N ARG A 229 2.11 -2.45 14.43
CA ARG A 229 1.07 -1.44 14.12
C ARG A 229 1.29 -0.79 12.75
N ILE A 230 2.53 -0.41 12.43
CA ILE A 230 2.87 0.15 11.11
C ILE A 230 2.51 -0.84 10.00
N LEU A 231 2.87 -2.10 10.14
CA LEU A 231 2.56 -3.14 9.17
C LEU A 231 1.04 -3.30 8.98
N ILE A 232 0.27 -3.37 10.06
CA ILE A 232 -1.20 -3.49 10.01
C ILE A 232 -1.83 -2.29 9.32
N LEU A 233 -1.45 -1.07 9.70
CA LEU A 233 -2.05 0.16 9.18
C LEU A 233 -1.73 0.43 7.70
N HIS A 234 -0.75 -0.28 7.13
CA HIS A 234 -0.36 -0.17 5.73
C HIS A 234 -0.72 -1.42 4.90
N ALA A 235 -1.32 -2.45 5.51
CA ALA A 235 -1.53 -3.76 4.88
C ALA A 235 -2.34 -3.70 3.58
N ASP A 236 -3.44 -2.97 3.54
CA ASP A 236 -4.25 -2.74 2.33
C ASP A 236 -4.98 -1.38 2.37
N HIS A 237 -5.35 -0.86 1.20
CA HIS A 237 -6.07 0.40 1.07
C HIS A 237 -6.84 0.46 -0.25
N GLU A 238 -7.76 -0.49 -0.48
CA GLU A 238 -8.60 -0.62 -1.69
C GLU A 238 -7.80 -0.58 -3.01
N GLN A 239 -8.41 0.04 -4.05
CA GLN A 239 -7.87 0.18 -5.40
C GLN A 239 -6.95 1.41 -5.53
N ASN A 240 -5.97 1.56 -4.63
CA ASN A 240 -4.90 2.54 -4.84
C ASN A 240 -4.06 2.21 -6.08
N ALA A 241 -3.22 3.14 -6.52
CA ALA A 241 -2.46 3.00 -7.77
C ALA A 241 -1.65 1.71 -7.87
N SER A 242 -0.97 1.29 -6.80
CA SER A 242 -0.17 0.06 -6.82
C SER A 242 -1.03 -1.21 -6.80
N THR A 243 -2.13 -1.23 -6.05
CA THR A 243 -3.09 -2.34 -6.06
C THR A 243 -3.74 -2.50 -7.42
N SER A 244 -4.18 -1.41 -8.04
CA SER A 244 -4.74 -1.41 -9.40
C SER A 244 -3.71 -1.89 -10.43
N THR A 245 -2.43 -1.54 -10.27
CA THR A 245 -1.32 -2.03 -11.10
C THR A 245 -1.14 -3.54 -10.96
N VAL A 246 -1.17 -4.07 -9.74
CA VAL A 246 -1.10 -5.52 -9.48
C VAL A 246 -2.26 -6.27 -10.15
N ARG A 247 -3.49 -5.76 -10.00
CA ARG A 247 -4.67 -6.36 -10.64
C ARG A 247 -4.61 -6.25 -12.16
N LEU A 248 -4.15 -5.12 -12.70
CA LEU A 248 -3.99 -4.95 -14.14
C LEU A 248 -2.94 -5.93 -14.71
N ALA A 249 -1.77 -6.05 -14.10
CA ALA A 249 -0.77 -7.02 -14.50
C ALA A 249 -1.29 -8.45 -14.37
N GLY A 250 -1.90 -8.80 -13.23
CA GLY A 250 -2.46 -10.12 -12.96
C GLY A 250 -3.59 -10.51 -13.89
N SER A 251 -4.35 -9.53 -14.42
CA SER A 251 -5.45 -9.78 -15.35
C SER A 251 -5.01 -10.46 -16.66
N THR A 252 -3.71 -10.40 -16.97
CA THR A 252 -3.10 -11.05 -18.13
C THR A 252 -2.74 -12.52 -17.88
N GLY A 253 -2.93 -13.04 -16.66
CA GLY A 253 -2.46 -14.35 -16.25
C GLY A 253 -0.97 -14.37 -15.86
N ALA A 254 -0.32 -13.22 -15.67
CA ALA A 254 1.07 -13.14 -15.24
C ALA A 254 1.25 -13.75 -13.84
N ASN A 255 2.43 -14.34 -13.60
CA ASN A 255 2.75 -14.93 -12.30
C ASN A 255 2.74 -13.88 -11.18
N PRO A 256 2.43 -14.27 -9.93
CA PRO A 256 2.25 -13.31 -8.84
C PRO A 256 3.52 -12.52 -8.49
N PHE A 257 4.72 -13.10 -8.64
CA PHE A 257 5.96 -12.37 -8.36
C PHE A 257 6.15 -11.18 -9.30
N ALA A 258 5.86 -11.36 -10.60
CA ALA A 258 5.89 -10.29 -11.59
C ALA A 258 4.82 -9.22 -11.30
N CYS A 259 3.61 -9.65 -10.91
CA CYS A 259 2.51 -8.74 -10.54
C CYS A 259 2.88 -7.87 -9.33
N ILE A 260 3.46 -8.48 -8.29
CA ILE A 260 3.87 -7.75 -7.08
C ILE A 260 5.06 -6.84 -7.37
N ALA A 261 6.01 -7.24 -8.22
CA ALA A 261 7.09 -6.34 -8.67
C ALA A 261 6.53 -5.09 -9.39
N ALA A 262 5.50 -5.24 -10.22
CA ALA A 262 4.81 -4.11 -10.83
C ALA A 262 4.12 -3.20 -9.79
N GLY A 263 3.51 -3.78 -8.76
CA GLY A 263 2.96 -3.04 -7.61
C GLY A 263 4.03 -2.25 -6.84
N ILE A 264 5.19 -2.87 -6.60
CA ILE A 264 6.34 -2.22 -5.96
C ILE A 264 6.83 -1.04 -6.81
N ALA A 265 6.94 -1.22 -8.12
CA ALA A 265 7.33 -0.15 -9.05
C ALA A 265 6.35 1.03 -9.01
N ALA A 266 5.03 0.75 -9.00
CA ALA A 266 4.01 1.79 -8.89
C ALA A 266 4.05 2.50 -7.53
N LEU A 267 4.28 1.76 -6.43
CA LEU A 267 4.39 2.32 -5.08
C LEU A 267 5.60 3.26 -4.95
N TRP A 268 6.70 2.96 -5.64
CA TRP A 268 7.92 3.78 -5.61
C TRP A 268 7.75 5.16 -6.24
N GLY A 269 6.70 5.37 -7.02
CA GLY A 269 6.41 6.68 -7.60
C GLY A 269 6.22 7.78 -6.54
N PRO A 270 6.76 9.00 -6.75
CA PRO A 270 6.72 10.09 -5.77
C PRO A 270 5.30 10.57 -5.46
N ALA A 271 4.34 10.28 -6.33
CA ALA A 271 2.93 10.62 -6.13
C ALA A 271 2.15 9.56 -5.33
N HIS A 272 2.80 8.45 -4.90
CA HIS A 272 2.15 7.35 -4.19
C HIS A 272 2.86 7.03 -2.86
N GLY A 273 3.93 6.24 -2.84
CA GLY A 273 4.53 5.75 -1.60
C GLY A 273 5.57 6.68 -0.96
N GLY A 274 5.88 7.83 -1.54
CA GLY A 274 6.90 8.76 -1.04
C GLY A 274 6.43 9.80 -0.03
N ALA A 275 5.19 9.70 0.47
CA ALA A 275 4.59 10.76 1.30
C ALA A 275 5.28 10.90 2.68
N ASN A 276 5.58 9.80 3.36
CA ASN A 276 6.24 9.82 4.66
C ASN A 276 7.69 10.35 4.59
N GLU A 277 8.41 10.03 3.52
CA GLU A 277 9.73 10.61 3.24
C GLU A 277 9.63 12.13 2.99
N ALA A 278 8.62 12.54 2.24
CA ALA A 278 8.36 13.96 1.96
C ALA A 278 8.00 14.75 3.23
N VAL A 279 7.33 14.15 4.22
CA VAL A 279 7.07 14.75 5.54
C VAL A 279 8.37 15.08 6.23
N LEU A 280 9.32 14.16 6.33
CA LEU A 280 10.61 14.44 7.00
C LEU A 280 11.42 15.51 6.27
N LYS A 281 11.41 15.52 4.93
CA LYS A 281 12.05 16.57 4.14
C LYS A 281 11.42 17.93 4.43
N MET A 282 10.09 17.99 4.54
CA MET A 282 9.36 19.20 4.89
C MET A 282 9.71 19.67 6.31
N LEU A 283 9.68 18.79 7.31
CA LEU A 283 10.03 19.14 8.69
C LEU A 283 11.47 19.62 8.79
N ALA A 284 12.41 18.97 8.10
CA ALA A 284 13.80 19.41 8.02
C ALA A 284 13.96 20.79 7.34
N HIS A 285 13.15 21.07 6.32
CA HIS A 285 13.12 22.37 5.64
C HIS A 285 12.60 23.48 6.57
N ILE A 286 11.55 23.22 7.33
CA ILE A 286 11.04 24.18 8.34
C ILE A 286 12.10 24.40 9.43
N GLY A 287 12.73 23.36 9.92
CA GLY A 287 13.86 23.32 10.83
C GLY A 287 13.55 23.73 12.27
N LYS A 288 12.79 24.82 12.50
CA LYS A 288 12.47 25.34 13.83
C LYS A 288 11.02 25.81 13.92
N LYS A 289 10.42 25.76 15.13
CA LYS A 289 9.03 26.20 15.39
C LYS A 289 8.75 27.63 14.93
N GLU A 290 9.71 28.52 15.09
CA GLU A 290 9.60 29.93 14.72
C GLU A 290 9.39 30.13 13.21
N ASN A 291 9.80 29.16 12.39
CA ASN A 291 9.65 29.20 10.94
C ASN A 291 8.28 28.71 10.45
N ILE A 292 7.48 28.07 11.31
CA ILE A 292 6.17 27.50 10.93
C ILE A 292 5.24 28.56 10.33
N PRO A 293 5.07 29.77 10.91
CA PRO A 293 4.19 30.78 10.32
C PRO A 293 4.58 31.19 8.89
N ALA A 294 5.89 31.35 8.64
CA ALA A 294 6.40 31.67 7.30
C ALA A 294 6.17 30.50 6.30
N PHE A 295 6.37 29.28 6.74
CA PHE A 295 6.09 28.08 5.95
C PHE A 295 4.61 27.97 5.62
N ILE A 296 3.71 28.18 6.60
CA ILE A 296 2.26 28.15 6.41
C ILE A 296 1.82 29.24 5.42
N ALA A 297 2.42 30.43 5.47
CA ALA A 297 2.15 31.48 4.50
C ALA A 297 2.50 31.03 3.07
N GLN A 298 3.62 30.33 2.88
CA GLN A 298 3.99 29.75 1.58
C GLN A 298 2.98 28.68 1.12
N VAL A 299 2.55 27.79 2.05
CA VAL A 299 1.54 26.75 1.72
C VAL A 299 0.20 27.36 1.28
N LYS A 300 -0.18 28.51 1.86
CA LYS A 300 -1.39 29.26 1.49
C LYS A 300 -1.31 29.98 0.14
N ASP A 301 -0.09 30.32 -0.29
CA ASP A 301 0.16 30.93 -1.59
C ASP A 301 0.15 29.85 -2.70
N LYS A 302 -0.86 29.89 -3.56
CA LYS A 302 -1.02 28.95 -4.68
C LYS A 302 0.13 29.00 -5.70
N ASN A 303 0.87 30.10 -5.75
CA ASN A 303 1.97 30.28 -6.70
C ASN A 303 3.31 29.78 -6.15
N SER A 304 3.40 29.50 -4.86
CA SER A 304 4.65 29.03 -4.21
C SER A 304 5.06 27.63 -4.62
N GLY A 305 4.11 26.77 -5.01
CA GLY A 305 4.32 25.33 -5.24
C GLY A 305 4.59 24.52 -3.98
N VAL A 306 4.65 25.14 -2.79
CA VAL A 306 4.90 24.48 -1.50
C VAL A 306 3.65 23.74 -1.05
N LYS A 307 3.83 22.50 -0.60
CA LYS A 307 2.74 21.63 -0.12
C LYS A 307 2.94 21.25 1.35
N LEU A 308 1.86 21.19 2.09
CA LEU A 308 1.84 20.65 3.45
C LEU A 308 1.80 19.11 3.36
N MET A 309 2.97 18.46 3.48
CA MET A 309 3.09 17.01 3.36
C MET A 309 2.63 16.31 4.63
N GLY A 310 1.97 15.15 4.49
CA GLY A 310 1.40 14.41 5.62
C GLY A 310 0.06 14.95 6.12
N PHE A 311 -0.55 15.89 5.40
CA PHE A 311 -1.85 16.46 5.70
C PHE A 311 -2.79 16.33 4.51
N GLY A 312 -4.07 16.05 4.81
CA GLY A 312 -5.06 15.74 3.80
C GLY A 312 -4.86 14.35 3.20
N HIS A 313 -5.87 13.87 2.52
CA HIS A 313 -5.85 12.57 1.86
C HIS A 313 -6.75 12.62 0.62
N ARG A 314 -6.39 11.88 -0.43
CA ARG A 314 -7.22 11.82 -1.64
C ARG A 314 -8.61 11.23 -1.37
N VAL A 315 -8.70 10.26 -0.45
CA VAL A 315 -9.93 9.56 -0.10
C VAL A 315 -10.57 10.16 1.14
N TYR A 316 -9.84 10.27 2.26
CA TYR A 316 -10.40 10.81 3.50
C TYR A 316 -10.65 12.32 3.38
N LYS A 317 -11.93 12.69 3.47
CA LYS A 317 -12.40 14.09 3.58
C LYS A 317 -12.55 14.53 5.03
N ASN A 318 -12.29 13.62 5.96
CA ASN A 318 -12.30 13.79 7.39
C ASN A 318 -10.98 13.23 7.97
N PHE A 319 -10.95 12.84 9.23
CA PHE A 319 -9.77 12.22 9.85
C PHE A 319 -9.40 10.90 9.18
N ASP A 320 -8.10 10.71 8.95
CA ASP A 320 -7.54 9.39 8.65
C ASP A 320 -7.59 8.53 9.93
N PRO A 321 -8.34 7.42 9.98
CA PRO A 321 -8.51 6.62 11.20
C PRO A 321 -7.19 6.01 11.70
N ARG A 322 -6.15 6.02 10.89
CA ARG A 322 -4.82 5.50 11.22
C ARG A 322 -3.95 6.52 11.95
N ALA A 323 -4.18 7.83 11.73
CA ALA A 323 -3.32 8.89 12.22
C ALA A 323 -3.24 8.94 13.75
N LYS A 324 -4.37 8.76 14.45
CA LYS A 324 -4.39 8.77 15.92
C LYS A 324 -3.57 7.64 16.54
N ILE A 325 -3.62 6.45 15.94
CA ILE A 325 -2.84 5.29 16.40
C ILE A 325 -1.35 5.54 16.18
N MET A 326 -0.99 6.12 15.03
CA MET A 326 0.40 6.49 14.75
C MET A 326 0.92 7.56 15.69
N GLN A 327 0.11 8.57 16.03
CA GLN A 327 0.47 9.58 17.02
C GLN A 327 0.78 8.96 18.37
N GLN A 328 -0.11 8.11 18.88
CA GLN A 328 0.09 7.41 20.15
C GLN A 328 1.34 6.52 20.10
N THR A 329 1.52 5.74 19.03
CA THR A 329 2.68 4.88 18.83
C THR A 329 3.98 5.70 18.79
N CYS A 330 3.96 6.89 18.20
CA CYS A 330 5.10 7.79 18.19
C CYS A 330 5.53 8.19 19.61
N HIS A 331 4.59 8.59 20.45
CA HIS A 331 4.88 8.91 21.86
C HIS A 331 5.42 7.69 22.64
N GLU A 332 4.86 6.49 22.43
CA GLU A 332 5.35 5.26 23.06
C GLU A 332 6.82 4.99 22.67
N VAL A 333 7.15 5.06 21.39
CA VAL A 333 8.51 4.80 20.88
C VAL A 333 9.52 5.82 21.41
N LEU A 334 9.20 7.10 21.37
CA LEU A 334 10.11 8.15 21.84
C LEU A 334 10.35 8.07 23.34
N THR A 335 9.32 7.75 24.12
CA THR A 335 9.44 7.52 25.57
C THR A 335 10.35 6.34 25.86
N GLU A 336 10.17 5.20 25.16
CA GLU A 336 11.00 4.01 25.33
C GLU A 336 12.47 4.26 25.00
N LEU A 337 12.72 5.03 23.94
CA LEU A 337 14.09 5.39 23.52
C LEU A 337 14.72 6.49 24.37
N GLY A 338 13.98 7.05 25.35
CA GLY A 338 14.47 8.14 26.19
C GLY A 338 14.68 9.47 25.43
N ILE A 339 14.04 9.60 24.27
CA ILE A 339 14.10 10.81 23.44
C ILE A 339 13.10 11.82 24.01
N LYS A 340 13.57 12.71 24.86
CA LYS A 340 12.71 13.70 25.57
C LYS A 340 12.49 14.96 24.76
N ASP A 341 13.50 15.38 23.99
CA ASP A 341 13.51 16.64 23.25
C ASP A 341 13.91 16.36 21.79
N ASP A 342 13.00 15.69 21.03
CA ASP A 342 13.22 15.53 19.59
C ASP A 342 12.69 16.78 18.86
N PRO A 343 13.58 17.60 18.26
CA PRO A 343 13.19 18.84 17.59
C PRO A 343 12.20 18.62 16.44
N LEU A 344 12.23 17.44 15.79
CA LEU A 344 11.31 17.10 14.69
C LEU A 344 9.91 16.75 15.21
N LEU A 345 9.83 16.00 16.33
CA LEU A 345 8.55 15.72 16.96
C LEU A 345 7.91 17.01 17.48
N ASP A 346 8.68 17.82 18.18
CA ASP A 346 8.22 19.10 18.70
C ASP A 346 7.69 20.02 17.60
N LEU A 347 8.42 20.04 16.47
CA LEU A 347 8.01 20.78 15.27
C LEU A 347 6.73 20.19 14.66
N ALA A 348 6.62 18.86 14.60
CA ALA A 348 5.46 18.16 14.05
C ALA A 348 4.22 18.43 14.91
N VAL A 349 4.31 18.30 16.23
CA VAL A 349 3.21 18.55 17.17
C VAL A 349 2.71 20.00 17.06
N GLU A 350 3.63 20.97 16.97
CA GLU A 350 3.27 22.38 16.83
C GLU A 350 2.65 22.67 15.45
N LEU A 351 3.18 22.06 14.38
CA LEU A 351 2.61 22.18 13.04
C LEU A 351 1.21 21.58 12.97
N GLU A 352 0.99 20.42 13.61
CA GLU A 352 -0.33 19.80 13.73
C GLU A 352 -1.30 20.71 14.46
N ARG A 353 -0.89 21.24 15.64
CA ARG A 353 -1.72 22.13 16.45
C ARG A 353 -2.17 23.36 15.64
N ILE A 354 -1.28 23.96 14.89
CA ILE A 354 -1.58 25.14 14.05
C ILE A 354 -2.51 24.73 12.90
N ALA A 355 -2.22 23.64 12.20
CA ALA A 355 -3.05 23.19 11.08
C ALA A 355 -4.48 22.82 11.51
N LEU A 356 -4.66 22.27 12.71
CA LEU A 356 -5.98 21.95 13.26
C LEU A 356 -6.77 23.17 13.75
N SER A 357 -6.11 24.30 13.99
CA SER A 357 -6.73 25.55 14.47
C SER A 357 -6.85 26.64 13.40
N ASP A 358 -6.15 26.55 12.28
CA ASP A 358 -6.14 27.54 11.22
C ASP A 358 -7.30 27.31 10.23
N ASP A 359 -8.14 28.32 10.05
CA ASP A 359 -9.34 28.24 9.20
C ASP A 359 -9.08 27.77 7.77
N TYR A 360 -7.91 28.11 7.20
CA TYR A 360 -7.56 27.69 5.84
C TYR A 360 -7.47 26.17 5.71
N PHE A 361 -6.86 25.51 6.71
CA PHE A 361 -6.67 24.05 6.73
C PHE A 361 -7.95 23.33 7.16
N VAL A 362 -8.65 23.87 8.18
CA VAL A 362 -9.90 23.29 8.69
C VAL A 362 -10.99 23.28 7.60
N GLN A 363 -11.18 24.39 6.89
CA GLN A 363 -12.17 24.47 5.80
C GLN A 363 -11.85 23.55 4.63
N ARG A 364 -10.57 23.24 4.40
CA ARG A 364 -10.09 22.30 3.37
C ARG A 364 -9.93 20.88 3.86
N LYS A 365 -10.23 20.64 5.14
CA LYS A 365 -10.13 19.32 5.80
C LYS A 365 -8.73 18.71 5.66
N LEU A 366 -7.69 19.51 5.80
CA LEU A 366 -6.29 19.10 5.74
C LEU A 366 -5.84 18.62 7.11
N TYR A 367 -6.33 17.47 7.53
CA TYR A 367 -5.95 16.80 8.77
C TYR A 367 -4.69 15.95 8.60
N PRO A 368 -3.93 15.69 9.68
CA PRO A 368 -2.80 14.76 9.64
C PRO A 368 -3.26 13.38 9.16
N ASN A 369 -2.46 12.75 8.30
CA ASN A 369 -2.68 11.39 7.83
C ASN A 369 -1.66 10.41 8.43
N VAL A 370 -1.73 9.13 8.05
CA VAL A 370 -0.85 8.07 8.57
C VAL A 370 0.64 8.38 8.36
N ASP A 371 0.99 9.07 7.26
CA ASP A 371 2.39 9.33 6.90
C ASP A 371 3.04 10.39 7.78
N PHE A 372 2.25 11.24 8.44
CA PHE A 372 2.77 12.35 9.25
C PHE A 372 3.60 11.85 10.44
N TYR A 373 3.11 10.87 11.19
CA TYR A 373 3.83 10.32 12.34
C TYR A 373 4.69 9.10 12.02
N SER A 374 4.33 8.30 11.01
CA SER A 374 5.08 7.09 10.68
C SER A 374 6.54 7.39 10.33
N GLY A 375 6.81 8.48 9.62
CA GLY A 375 8.18 8.90 9.31
C GLY A 375 9.02 9.22 10.55
N ILE A 376 8.43 9.86 11.55
CA ILE A 376 9.10 10.21 12.82
C ILE A 376 9.42 8.92 13.60
N ILE A 377 8.46 8.01 13.71
CA ILE A 377 8.66 6.70 14.36
C ILE A 377 9.82 5.95 13.71
N LEU A 378 9.79 5.79 12.39
CA LEU A 378 10.81 5.04 11.67
C LEU A 378 12.20 5.66 11.83
N LYS A 379 12.28 6.98 11.79
CA LYS A 379 13.54 7.70 12.05
C LYS A 379 14.04 7.48 13.48
N ALA A 380 13.17 7.59 14.49
CA ALA A 380 13.52 7.34 15.89
C ALA A 380 14.01 5.90 16.11
N MET A 381 13.44 4.93 15.41
CA MET A 381 13.88 3.53 15.41
C MET A 381 15.21 3.30 14.69
N GLY A 382 15.84 4.33 14.10
CA GLY A 382 17.10 4.21 13.35
C GLY A 382 16.95 3.68 11.93
N ILE A 383 15.73 3.65 11.39
CA ILE A 383 15.47 3.23 10.01
C ILE A 383 15.75 4.42 9.07
N PRO A 384 16.62 4.29 8.07
CA PRO A 384 16.92 5.40 7.16
C PRO A 384 15.74 5.70 6.24
N THR A 385 15.62 6.95 5.81
CA THR A 385 14.50 7.42 4.96
C THR A 385 14.37 6.64 3.66
N SER A 386 15.47 6.15 3.08
CA SER A 386 15.45 5.30 1.88
C SER A 386 14.73 3.96 2.07
N MET A 387 14.51 3.54 3.32
CA MET A 387 13.77 2.31 3.66
C MET A 387 12.28 2.54 3.94
N PHE A 388 11.78 3.76 3.99
CA PHE A 388 10.39 4.03 4.36
C PHE A 388 9.39 3.47 3.36
N THR A 389 9.58 3.74 2.07
CA THR A 389 8.75 3.16 1.01
C THR A 389 8.94 1.64 0.89
N VAL A 390 10.14 1.13 1.24
CA VAL A 390 10.39 -0.33 1.30
C VAL A 390 9.54 -0.99 2.38
N LEU A 391 9.47 -0.39 3.57
CA LEU A 391 8.60 -0.85 4.66
C LEU A 391 7.12 -0.81 4.29
N PHE A 392 6.72 0.25 3.61
CA PHE A 392 5.38 0.34 3.06
C PHE A 392 5.11 -0.82 2.08
N ALA A 393 6.06 -1.15 1.18
CA ALA A 393 5.92 -2.29 0.28
C ALA A 393 5.84 -3.62 1.03
N VAL A 394 6.64 -3.82 2.09
CA VAL A 394 6.58 -5.02 2.94
C VAL A 394 5.18 -5.19 3.51
N ALA A 395 4.63 -4.16 4.12
CA ALA A 395 3.28 -4.18 4.68
C ALA A 395 2.20 -4.39 3.61
N ARG A 396 2.28 -3.65 2.50
CA ARG A 396 1.28 -3.66 1.43
C ARG A 396 1.28 -4.94 0.60
N THR A 397 2.35 -5.73 0.64
CA THR A 397 2.42 -7.01 -0.08
C THR A 397 1.27 -7.94 0.32
N THR A 398 0.86 -7.94 1.57
CA THR A 398 -0.31 -8.71 2.03
C THR A 398 -1.59 -8.30 1.29
N GLY A 399 -1.86 -6.99 1.21
CA GLY A 399 -2.99 -6.46 0.47
C GLY A 399 -2.91 -6.76 -1.02
N TRP A 400 -1.76 -6.51 -1.65
CA TRP A 400 -1.56 -6.80 -3.08
C TRP A 400 -1.81 -8.26 -3.41
N VAL A 401 -1.27 -9.17 -2.61
CA VAL A 401 -1.43 -10.62 -2.82
C VAL A 401 -2.88 -11.03 -2.63
N SER A 402 -3.56 -10.51 -1.62
CA SER A 402 -4.99 -10.77 -1.37
C SER A 402 -5.87 -10.25 -2.51
N GLN A 403 -5.60 -9.04 -3.00
CA GLN A 403 -6.29 -8.42 -4.13
C GLN A 403 -6.04 -9.17 -5.44
N TRP A 404 -4.81 -9.63 -5.67
CA TRP A 404 -4.45 -10.47 -6.81
C TRP A 404 -5.18 -11.81 -6.77
N LYS A 405 -5.18 -12.49 -5.61
CA LYS A 405 -5.86 -13.78 -5.43
C LYS A 405 -7.37 -13.65 -5.65
N GLU A 406 -8.01 -12.66 -5.03
CA GLU A 406 -9.43 -12.39 -5.20
C GLU A 406 -9.79 -12.17 -6.69
N MET A 407 -8.99 -11.39 -7.42
CA MET A 407 -9.20 -11.14 -8.84
C MET A 407 -9.09 -12.42 -9.68
N ILE A 408 -8.10 -13.29 -9.44
CA ILE A 408 -7.92 -14.54 -10.19
C ILE A 408 -9.07 -15.53 -9.91
N GLU A 409 -9.64 -15.48 -8.71
CA GLU A 409 -10.74 -16.34 -8.27
C GLU A 409 -12.14 -15.80 -8.69
N GLU A 410 -12.20 -14.55 -9.17
CA GLU A 410 -13.48 -13.94 -9.57
C GLU A 410 -14.03 -14.57 -10.86
N PRO A 411 -15.27 -15.11 -10.83
CA PRO A 411 -15.90 -15.65 -12.04
C PRO A 411 -16.05 -14.59 -13.13
N GLY A 412 -15.57 -14.88 -14.34
CA GLY A 412 -15.71 -13.96 -15.48
C GLY A 412 -14.65 -12.85 -15.51
N GLN A 413 -13.57 -13.00 -14.74
CA GLN A 413 -12.39 -12.15 -14.83
C GLN A 413 -11.95 -11.95 -16.29
N ARG A 414 -11.59 -10.73 -16.65
CA ARG A 414 -11.17 -10.35 -17.99
C ARG A 414 -9.86 -9.58 -17.94
N ILE A 415 -9.10 -9.63 -19.03
CA ILE A 415 -7.93 -8.78 -19.21
C ILE A 415 -8.33 -7.30 -19.13
N SER A 416 -7.65 -6.55 -18.29
CA SER A 416 -7.90 -5.11 -18.10
C SER A 416 -7.28 -4.33 -19.26
N ARG A 417 -8.14 -3.71 -20.07
CA ARG A 417 -7.75 -2.89 -21.22
C ARG A 417 -8.62 -1.63 -21.30
N PRO A 418 -8.20 -0.53 -20.67
CA PRO A 418 -8.91 0.74 -20.75
C PRO A 418 -9.00 1.26 -22.18
N ARG A 419 -10.02 2.10 -22.45
CA ARG A 419 -10.14 2.84 -23.70
C ARG A 419 -9.39 4.15 -23.63
N GLN A 420 -9.12 4.75 -24.80
CA GLN A 420 -8.57 6.09 -24.92
C GLN A 420 -9.43 6.94 -25.84
N LEU A 421 -9.52 8.24 -25.59
CA LEU A 421 -9.98 9.24 -26.52
C LEU A 421 -8.80 9.60 -27.43
N TYR A 422 -8.86 9.22 -28.69
CA TYR A 422 -7.81 9.55 -29.66
C TYR A 422 -7.96 11.00 -30.14
N ILE A 423 -6.95 11.80 -29.91
CA ILE A 423 -6.87 13.22 -30.31
C ILE A 423 -5.70 13.50 -31.26
N GLY A 424 -5.09 12.43 -31.82
CA GLY A 424 -3.98 12.55 -32.75
C GLY A 424 -4.43 12.92 -34.17
N ALA A 425 -3.51 12.85 -35.13
CA ALA A 425 -3.78 13.13 -36.53
C ALA A 425 -4.75 12.09 -37.13
N PRO A 426 -5.61 12.51 -38.09
CA PRO A 426 -6.40 11.57 -38.87
C PRO A 426 -5.49 10.65 -39.70
N GLN A 427 -6.09 9.67 -40.38
CA GLN A 427 -5.36 8.77 -41.27
C GLN A 427 -4.54 9.56 -42.30
N ARG A 428 -3.29 9.21 -42.46
CA ARG A 428 -2.35 9.80 -43.43
C ARG A 428 -1.63 8.70 -44.14
N ASP A 429 -1.33 8.93 -45.44
CA ASP A 429 -0.53 8.02 -46.21
C ASP A 429 0.94 8.10 -45.81
N TYR A 430 1.62 6.98 -45.94
CA TYR A 430 3.06 6.93 -45.73
C TYR A 430 3.78 7.65 -46.89
N VAL A 431 4.60 8.61 -46.57
CA VAL A 431 5.49 9.29 -47.53
C VAL A 431 6.90 8.72 -47.34
N PRO A 432 7.55 8.19 -48.41
CA PRO A 432 8.93 7.70 -48.35
C PRO A 432 9.91 8.76 -47.86
N LEU A 433 10.95 8.37 -47.12
CA LEU A 433 11.93 9.30 -46.56
C LEU A 433 12.52 10.27 -47.61
N SER A 434 12.77 9.76 -48.81
CA SER A 434 13.30 10.54 -49.94
C SER A 434 12.31 11.61 -50.49
N LYS A 435 11.07 11.61 -50.05
CA LYS A 435 10.00 12.56 -50.47
C LYS A 435 9.42 13.39 -49.35
N ARG A 436 10.02 13.38 -48.14
CA ARG A 436 9.63 14.20 -46.99
C ARG A 436 10.34 15.53 -46.98
#